data_916d2e574560f698da8a2bd0a1fa4bb8
#
_entry.id   916d2e574560f698da8a2bd0a1fa4bb8
#
_cell.length_a   1.000
_cell.length_b   1.000
_cell.length_c   1.000
_cell.angle_alpha   90.00
_cell.angle_beta   90.00
_cell.angle_gamma   90.00
#
_symmetry.space_group_name_H-M   'P 1'
#
loop_
_entity.id
_entity.type
_entity.pdbx_description
1 polymer ?
#
loop_
_entity_poly.entity_id
_entity_poly.type
_entity_poly.pdbx_seq_one_letter_code
_entity_poly.pdbx_strand_id
1 'polypeptide(L)' 'MQPGARLAAAIEILDEVELRHRPVASTLADWGKAHRFAGSGDRAAIGNLV' A
#
# COMPACT_ATOMS: atom_id res chain seq x y z
N MET A 1 -13.00 1.65 -1.22
CA MET A 1 -12.28 1.45 0.08
C MET A 1 -12.44 2.69 0.93
N GLN A 2 -12.66 2.53 2.21
CA GLN A 2 -12.83 3.65 3.12
C GLN A 2 -11.49 4.28 3.48
N PRO A 3 -11.48 5.60 3.84
CA PRO A 3 -10.22 6.30 4.15
C PRO A 3 -9.40 5.64 5.25
N GLY A 4 -10.04 5.10 6.29
CA GLY A 4 -9.33 4.39 7.35
C GLY A 4 -8.61 3.13 6.86
N ALA A 5 -9.22 2.41 5.92
CA ALA A 5 -8.61 1.23 5.31
C ALA A 5 -7.42 1.62 4.42
N ARG A 6 -7.49 2.75 3.74
CA ARG A 6 -6.37 3.27 2.94
C ARG A 6 -5.18 3.62 3.83
N LEU A 7 -5.44 4.25 4.96
CA LEU A 7 -4.40 4.60 5.92
C LEU A 7 -3.76 3.35 6.51
N ALA A 8 -4.57 2.37 6.90
CA ALA A 8 -4.07 1.10 7.42
C ALA A 8 -3.19 0.37 6.39
N ALA A 9 -3.58 0.39 5.12
CA ALA A 9 -2.78 -0.20 4.05
C ALA A 9 -1.45 0.52 3.89
N ALA A 10 -1.44 1.85 3.96
CA ALA A 10 -0.21 2.64 3.85
C ALA A 10 0.75 2.30 5.01
N ILE A 11 0.23 2.17 6.22
CA ILE A 11 1.03 1.81 7.39
C ILE A 11 1.62 0.41 7.21
N GLU A 12 0.83 -0.55 6.74
CA GLU A 12 1.30 -1.90 6.47
C GLU A 12 2.44 -1.92 5.46
N ILE A 13 2.32 -1.14 4.38
CA ILE A 13 3.35 -1.04 3.36
C ILE A 13 4.63 -0.42 3.93
N LEU A 14 4.51 0.65 4.70
CA LEU A 14 5.65 1.30 5.33
C LEU A 14 6.37 0.38 6.31
N ASP A 15 5.62 -0.40 7.09
CA ASP A 15 6.19 -1.40 7.99
C ASP A 15 7.00 -2.44 7.23
N GLU A 16 6.48 -2.93 6.12
CA GLU A 16 7.15 -3.90 5.27
C GLU A 16 8.45 -3.34 4.70
N VAL A 17 8.42 -2.09 4.22
CA VAL A 17 9.59 -1.40 3.69
C VAL A 17 10.67 -1.29 4.77
N GLU A 18 10.30 -0.91 5.97
CA GLU A 18 11.24 -0.70 7.06
C GLU A 18 11.82 -2.01 7.60
N LEU A 19 10.95 -3.01 7.80
CA LEU A 19 11.37 -4.29 8.37
C LEU A 19 12.26 -5.09 7.43
N ARG A 20 11.97 -5.06 6.14
CA ARG A 20 12.65 -5.90 5.15
C ARG A 20 13.57 -5.12 4.22
N HIS A 21 13.71 -3.83 4.45
CA HIS A 21 14.54 -2.96 3.61
C HIS A 21 14.20 -3.07 2.12
N ARG A 22 12.89 -3.12 1.82
CA ARG A 22 12.40 -3.25 0.45
C ARG A 22 12.16 -1.88 -0.17
N PRO A 23 12.35 -1.73 -1.50
CA PRO A 23 11.95 -0.51 -2.19
C PRO A 23 10.45 -0.28 -2.05
N VAL A 24 10.04 0.97 -1.85
CA VAL A 24 8.63 1.34 -1.70
C VAL A 24 7.81 0.92 -2.93
N ALA A 25 8.32 1.18 -4.12
CA ALA A 25 7.61 0.88 -5.36
C ALA A 25 7.31 -0.62 -5.51
N SER A 26 8.28 -1.48 -5.19
CA SER A 26 8.10 -2.93 -5.24
C SER A 26 7.08 -3.41 -4.22
N THR A 27 7.18 -2.90 -3.00
CA THR A 27 6.28 -3.27 -1.90
C THR A 27 4.85 -2.85 -2.22
N LEU A 28 4.67 -1.65 -2.76
CA LEU A 28 3.35 -1.14 -3.15
C LEU A 28 2.75 -1.98 -4.28
N ALA A 29 3.55 -2.35 -5.27
CA ALA A 29 3.09 -3.19 -6.38
C ALA A 29 2.67 -4.58 -5.90
N ASP A 30 3.46 -5.19 -5.01
CA ASP A 30 3.14 -6.52 -4.45
C ASP A 30 1.87 -6.46 -3.60
N TRP A 31 1.71 -5.41 -2.82
CA TRP A 31 0.49 -5.22 -2.04
C TRP A 31 -0.72 -5.14 -2.95
N GLY A 32 -0.64 -4.38 -4.05
CA GLY A 32 -1.72 -4.26 -5.02
C GLY A 32 -2.10 -5.59 -5.65
N LYS A 33 -1.13 -6.45 -5.94
CA LYS A 33 -1.37 -7.79 -6.48
C LYS A 33 -2.08 -8.70 -5.46
N ALA A 34 -1.71 -8.59 -4.20
CA ALA A 34 -2.31 -9.40 -3.13
C ALA A 34 -3.71 -8.90 -2.75
N HIS A 35 -4.01 -7.63 -3.00
CA HIS A 35 -5.26 -6.99 -2.61
C HIS A 35 -6.01 -6.45 -3.82
N ARG A 36 -6.45 -7.36 -4.69
CA ARG A 36 -7.09 -7.00 -5.96
C ARG A 36 -8.43 -6.29 -5.81
N PHE A 37 -9.05 -6.38 -4.62
CA PHE A 37 -10.28 -5.63 -4.35
C PHE A 37 -10.05 -4.12 -4.32
N ALA A 38 -8.82 -3.68 -4.11
CA ALA A 38 -8.48 -2.27 -4.15
C ALA A 38 -8.41 -1.80 -5.60
N GLY A 39 -9.25 -0.85 -5.97
CA GLY A 39 -9.28 -0.28 -7.31
C GLY A 39 -8.06 0.60 -7.59
N SER A 40 -7.94 1.05 -8.85
CA SER A 40 -6.82 1.92 -9.24
C SER A 40 -6.79 3.22 -8.46
N GLY A 41 -7.98 3.80 -8.15
CA GLY A 41 -8.07 5.00 -7.33
C GLY A 41 -7.60 4.78 -5.91
N ASP A 42 -7.92 3.62 -5.33
CA ASP A 42 -7.47 3.25 -3.99
C ASP A 42 -5.96 3.09 -3.95
N ARG A 43 -5.39 2.41 -4.93
CA ARG A 43 -3.94 2.21 -5.00
C ARG A 43 -3.20 3.53 -5.16
N ALA A 44 -3.73 4.45 -5.96
CA ALA A 44 -3.16 5.78 -6.12
C ALA A 44 -3.19 6.57 -4.80
N ALA A 45 -4.33 6.51 -4.09
CA ALA A 45 -4.47 7.18 -2.80
C ALA A 45 -3.50 6.62 -1.76
N ILE A 46 -3.36 5.30 -1.70
CA ILE A 46 -2.42 4.64 -0.79
C ILE A 46 -0.99 5.04 -1.14
N GLY A 47 -0.64 5.07 -2.41
CA GLY A 47 0.67 5.50 -2.87
C GLY A 47 1.01 6.93 -2.46
N ASN A 48 0.02 7.82 -2.46
CA ASN A 48 0.20 9.19 -2.01
C ASN A 48 0.39 9.32 -0.50
N LEU A 49 -0.17 8.38 0.27
CA LEU A 49 0.02 8.35 1.72
C LEU A 49 1.40 7.81 2.10
N VAL A 50 1.91 6.91 1.31
CA VAL A 50 3.22 6.32 1.52
C VAL A 50 4.33 7.27 1.07
#